data_d9c046b011f50a8f2ed441a485519e1c
#
_entry.id   d9c046b011f50a8f2ed441a485519e1c
#
_cell.length_a   1.000
_cell.length_b   1.000
_cell.length_c   1.000
_cell.angle_alpha   90.00
_cell.angle_beta   90.00
_cell.angle_gamma   90.00
#
_symmetry.space_group_name_H-M   'P 1'
#
loop_
_entity.id
_entity.type
_entity.pdbx_description
1 polymer ?
#
loop_
_entity_poly.entity_id
_entity_poly.type
_entity_poly.pdbx_seq_one_letter_code
_entity_poly.pdbx_strand_id
1 'polypeptide(L)'
;MTSLPKEKATWDRLRFLACLIGAVVAATVGGCTTPERYAQTLARGHGLEPLLLRGTVFQHHAFAAVRGTPGLLILFIEGDGSPWVGGGRKIAADPTPRVPLALELAVSTPVSVLYLGRPCYLEVRRPPECSEPLWTSERYSSEVVASMSAAASTYIAEHHFQQVLIVGYSGGGTLAALMARNLPHVSGVVAIAGNLDPDAWAQLHGYLPLQGSLNPSLEPPLPADLKQWYLIGERDSNVSAAATARYFARIPPDRIWSYARFDHKCCWVQAWPSIFARISAELQR
;
A
#
# COMPACT_ATOMS: atom_id res chain seq x y z
N MET A 1 -45.35 -49.90 42.18
CA MET A 1 -45.71 -48.92 41.12
C MET A 1 -45.06 -47.64 41.49
N THR A 2 -43.89 -47.35 40.94
CA THR A 2 -43.08 -46.11 41.19
C THR A 2 -42.98 -45.39 39.89
N SER A 3 -43.64 -44.23 39.86
CA SER A 3 -43.58 -43.27 38.73
C SER A 3 -42.24 -42.49 38.73
N LEU A 4 -41.43 -42.64 37.72
CA LEU A 4 -40.23 -41.86 37.49
C LEU A 4 -40.60 -40.46 36.94
N PRO A 5 -39.83 -39.43 37.27
CA PRO A 5 -40.25 -38.05 37.07
C PRO A 5 -40.01 -37.57 35.60
N LYS A 6 -41.06 -37.06 35.02
CA LYS A 6 -41.06 -36.40 33.69
C LYS A 6 -40.25 -35.06 33.64
N GLU A 7 -39.76 -34.59 34.78
CA GLU A 7 -39.05 -33.29 34.85
C GLU A 7 -37.60 -33.30 34.31
N LYS A 8 -36.85 -34.41 34.43
CA LYS A 8 -35.47 -34.48 33.93
C LYS A 8 -35.37 -34.35 32.42
N ALA A 9 -36.33 -34.87 31.69
CA ALA A 9 -36.32 -34.87 30.21
C ALA A 9 -36.54 -33.44 29.62
N THR A 10 -37.23 -32.54 30.33
CA THR A 10 -37.47 -31.16 29.89
C THR A 10 -36.25 -30.27 30.11
N TRP A 11 -35.51 -30.46 31.17
CA TRP A 11 -34.27 -29.70 31.46
C TRP A 11 -33.12 -30.04 30.50
N ASP A 12 -32.99 -31.30 30.12
CA ASP A 12 -31.97 -31.73 29.13
C ASP A 12 -32.28 -31.20 27.72
N ARG A 13 -33.55 -31.13 27.32
CA ARG A 13 -33.97 -30.56 26.04
C ARG A 13 -33.71 -29.03 25.99
N LEU A 14 -33.96 -28.30 27.10
CA LEU A 14 -33.71 -26.87 27.19
C LEU A 14 -32.20 -26.57 27.15
N ARG A 15 -31.38 -27.40 27.80
CA ARG A 15 -29.90 -27.24 27.74
C ARG A 15 -29.35 -27.54 26.35
N PHE A 16 -29.89 -28.55 25.65
CA PHE A 16 -29.53 -28.86 24.27
C PHE A 16 -29.94 -27.74 23.30
N LEU A 17 -31.12 -27.15 23.47
CA LEU A 17 -31.57 -26.02 22.66
C LEU A 17 -30.73 -24.77 22.92
N ALA A 18 -30.37 -24.47 24.15
CA ALA A 18 -29.51 -23.36 24.52
C ALA A 18 -28.08 -23.48 23.95
N CYS A 19 -27.52 -24.71 23.96
CA CYS A 19 -26.22 -25.00 23.33
C CYS A 19 -26.26 -24.89 21.80
N LEU A 20 -27.36 -25.33 21.17
CA LEU A 20 -27.54 -25.19 19.71
C LEU A 20 -27.71 -23.72 19.28
N ILE A 21 -28.45 -22.90 20.02
CA ILE A 21 -28.62 -21.49 19.75
C ILE A 21 -27.30 -20.72 19.98
N GLY A 22 -26.54 -21.07 21.04
CA GLY A 22 -25.21 -20.53 21.29
C GLY A 22 -24.21 -20.88 20.19
N ALA A 23 -24.23 -22.08 19.65
CA ALA A 23 -23.36 -22.52 18.55
C ALA A 23 -23.73 -21.85 17.21
N VAL A 24 -25.00 -21.61 16.94
CA VAL A 24 -25.45 -20.89 15.72
C VAL A 24 -25.11 -19.42 15.77
N VAL A 25 -25.20 -18.77 16.95
CA VAL A 25 -24.79 -17.36 17.12
C VAL A 25 -23.28 -17.21 16.99
N ALA A 26 -22.49 -18.17 17.49
CA ALA A 26 -21.03 -18.13 17.33
C ALA A 26 -20.57 -18.36 15.87
N ALA A 27 -21.32 -19.12 15.07
CA ALA A 27 -20.98 -19.40 13.67
C ALA A 27 -21.27 -18.23 12.72
N THR A 28 -22.06 -17.23 13.12
CA THR A 28 -22.44 -16.10 12.26
C THR A 28 -21.48 -14.89 12.34
N VAL A 29 -20.44 -14.93 13.19
CA VAL A 29 -19.48 -13.83 13.37
C VAL A 29 -18.18 -14.02 12.56
N GLY A 30 -18.06 -15.12 11.83
CA GLY A 30 -16.97 -15.36 10.87
C GLY A 30 -17.19 -14.63 9.54
N GLY A 31 -17.57 -13.35 9.56
CA GLY A 31 -17.66 -12.52 8.37
C GLY A 31 -16.29 -12.37 7.73
N CYS A 32 -16.12 -12.79 6.47
CA CYS A 32 -14.94 -12.54 5.69
C CYS A 32 -14.62 -11.04 5.77
N THR A 33 -13.52 -10.68 6.44
CA THR A 33 -13.07 -9.30 6.52
C THR A 33 -12.66 -8.85 5.12
N THR A 34 -13.28 -7.81 4.60
CA THR A 34 -12.87 -7.24 3.30
C THR A 34 -11.49 -6.59 3.43
N PRO A 35 -10.72 -6.50 2.32
CA PRO A 35 -9.40 -5.84 2.33
C PRO A 35 -9.46 -4.42 2.91
N GLU A 36 -10.49 -3.67 2.58
CA GLU A 36 -10.73 -2.32 3.10
C GLU A 36 -10.93 -2.32 4.63
N ARG A 37 -11.79 -3.21 5.16
CA ARG A 37 -12.01 -3.33 6.62
C ARG A 37 -10.74 -3.77 7.35
N TYR A 38 -9.97 -4.67 6.74
CA TYR A 38 -8.68 -5.07 7.29
C TYR A 38 -7.74 -3.87 7.40
N ALA A 39 -7.57 -3.09 6.32
CA ALA A 39 -6.74 -1.90 6.31
C ALA A 39 -7.21 -0.86 7.36
N GLN A 40 -8.51 -0.61 7.46
CA GLN A 40 -9.07 0.32 8.48
C GLN A 40 -8.81 -0.18 9.91
N THR A 41 -8.99 -1.47 10.17
CA THR A 41 -8.74 -2.06 11.49
C THR A 41 -7.27 -1.96 11.86
N LEU A 42 -6.37 -2.28 10.92
CA LEU A 42 -4.93 -2.17 11.10
C LEU A 42 -4.51 -0.73 11.40
N ALA A 43 -4.95 0.22 10.58
CA ALA A 43 -4.64 1.64 10.74
C ALA A 43 -5.09 2.18 12.11
N ARG A 44 -6.37 1.99 12.45
CA ARG A 44 -6.94 2.46 13.73
C ARG A 44 -6.30 1.79 14.94
N GLY A 45 -5.98 0.50 14.86
CA GLY A 45 -5.30 -0.24 15.92
C GLY A 45 -3.92 0.31 16.28
N HIS A 46 -3.33 1.13 15.38
CA HIS A 46 -2.02 1.76 15.54
C HIS A 46 -2.09 3.30 15.57
N GLY A 47 -3.29 3.86 15.76
CA GLY A 47 -3.48 5.30 15.93
C GLY A 47 -3.37 6.11 14.63
N LEU A 48 -3.65 5.50 13.48
CA LEU A 48 -3.82 6.23 12.23
C LEU A 48 -5.31 6.48 11.99
N GLU A 49 -5.67 7.75 11.80
CA GLU A 49 -7.05 8.15 11.55
C GLU A 49 -7.38 8.06 10.05
N PRO A 50 -8.58 7.55 9.69
CA PRO A 50 -9.02 7.52 8.31
C PRO A 50 -9.37 8.91 7.81
N LEU A 51 -8.95 9.21 6.59
CA LEU A 51 -9.19 10.47 5.90
C LEU A 51 -9.69 10.19 4.48
N LEU A 52 -10.37 11.18 3.90
CA LEU A 52 -10.72 11.22 2.50
C LEU A 52 -10.12 12.50 1.91
N LEU A 53 -9.08 12.36 1.10
CA LEU A 53 -8.36 13.48 0.51
C LEU A 53 -8.80 13.69 -0.93
N ARG A 54 -9.03 14.94 -1.32
CA ARG A 54 -9.43 15.29 -2.68
C ARG A 54 -8.20 15.54 -3.55
N GLY A 55 -8.07 14.78 -4.63
CA GLY A 55 -7.13 15.05 -5.71
C GLY A 55 -7.76 15.93 -6.81
N THR A 56 -7.15 15.95 -8.00
CA THR A 56 -7.67 16.71 -9.15
C THR A 56 -8.96 16.10 -9.71
N VAL A 57 -9.02 14.78 -9.81
CA VAL A 57 -10.14 14.03 -10.39
C VAL A 57 -10.73 13.07 -9.37
N PHE A 58 -9.88 12.36 -8.61
CA PHE A 58 -10.31 11.31 -7.69
C PHE A 58 -10.31 11.78 -6.25
N GLN A 59 -11.12 11.10 -5.43
CA GLN A 59 -10.96 11.09 -3.98
C GLN A 59 -10.06 9.91 -3.59
N HIS A 60 -9.26 10.11 -2.55
CA HIS A 60 -8.29 9.13 -2.09
C HIS A 60 -8.55 8.79 -0.62
N HIS A 61 -8.88 7.55 -0.33
CA HIS A 61 -8.86 7.06 1.04
C HIS A 61 -7.44 7.09 1.58
N ALA A 62 -7.26 7.61 2.77
CA ALA A 62 -5.96 7.73 3.41
C ALA A 62 -6.04 7.38 4.88
N PHE A 63 -4.89 7.07 5.47
CA PHE A 63 -4.74 6.91 6.92
C PHE A 63 -3.54 7.75 7.38
N ALA A 64 -3.72 8.56 8.41
CA ALA A 64 -2.67 9.46 8.84
C ALA A 64 -2.54 9.55 10.36
N ALA A 65 -1.34 9.86 10.81
CA ALA A 65 -1.06 10.26 12.17
C ALA A 65 -0.03 11.39 12.17
N VAL A 66 -0.35 12.50 12.84
CA VAL A 66 0.62 13.57 13.12
C VAL A 66 1.22 13.30 14.49
N ARG A 67 2.55 13.16 14.55
CA ARG A 67 3.30 12.81 15.76
C ARG A 67 4.41 13.83 16.01
N GLY A 68 4.45 14.35 17.22
CA GLY A 68 5.43 15.38 17.59
C GLY A 68 5.20 16.72 16.89
N THR A 69 6.26 17.52 16.76
CA THR A 69 6.21 18.78 16.01
C THR A 69 6.24 18.48 14.51
N PRO A 70 5.33 19.04 13.70
CA PRO A 70 5.30 18.81 12.27
C PRO A 70 6.59 19.29 11.59
N GLY A 71 7.48 18.39 11.25
CA GLY A 71 8.70 18.68 10.48
C GLY A 71 8.81 17.73 9.31
N LEU A 72 8.89 16.44 9.60
CA LEU A 72 9.03 15.36 8.62
C LEU A 72 7.73 14.56 8.49
N LEU A 73 7.24 14.43 7.27
CA LEU A 73 6.16 13.51 6.90
C LEU A 73 6.73 12.35 6.12
N ILE A 74 6.32 11.13 6.47
CA ILE A 74 6.56 9.95 5.63
C ILE A 74 5.25 9.64 4.87
N LEU A 75 5.30 9.81 3.55
CA LEU A 75 4.20 9.51 2.65
C LEU A 75 4.36 8.09 2.11
N PHE A 76 3.47 7.17 2.51
CA PHE A 76 3.46 5.79 2.06
C PHE A 76 2.50 5.58 0.90
N ILE A 77 2.97 4.89 -0.14
CA ILE A 77 2.18 4.54 -1.33
C ILE A 77 2.22 3.02 -1.54
N GLU A 78 1.04 2.42 -1.60
CA GLU A 78 0.86 0.98 -1.73
C GLU A 78 1.17 0.47 -3.15
N GLY A 79 1.50 -0.81 -3.23
CA GLY A 79 1.67 -1.52 -4.48
C GLY A 79 0.37 -1.66 -5.30
N ASP A 80 0.45 -2.40 -6.40
CA ASP A 80 -0.68 -2.55 -7.33
C ASP A 80 -1.86 -3.37 -6.76
N GLY A 81 -1.70 -3.91 -5.57
CA GLY A 81 -2.76 -4.68 -4.92
C GLY A 81 -3.08 -5.99 -5.64
N SER A 82 -4.38 -6.19 -5.89
CA SER A 82 -4.90 -7.40 -6.52
C SER A 82 -5.74 -7.06 -7.77
N PRO A 83 -5.14 -6.48 -8.82
CA PRO A 83 -5.89 -6.04 -10.00
C PRO A 83 -6.52 -7.17 -10.80
N TRP A 84 -6.06 -8.41 -10.58
CA TRP A 84 -6.53 -9.59 -11.30
C TRP A 84 -6.91 -10.71 -10.32
N VAL A 85 -7.95 -11.47 -10.68
CA VAL A 85 -8.45 -12.64 -9.95
C VAL A 85 -8.57 -13.86 -10.87
N GLY A 86 -8.83 -15.02 -10.27
CA GLY A 86 -8.98 -16.27 -11.04
C GLY A 86 -7.73 -16.66 -11.84
N GLY A 87 -6.55 -16.48 -11.24
CA GLY A 87 -5.27 -16.79 -11.92
C GLY A 87 -4.95 -15.83 -13.06
N GLY A 88 -5.30 -14.55 -12.92
CA GLY A 88 -5.02 -13.53 -13.94
C GLY A 88 -6.03 -13.45 -15.08
N ARG A 89 -7.14 -14.21 -15.01
CA ARG A 89 -8.12 -14.32 -16.11
C ARG A 89 -9.25 -13.30 -16.06
N LYS A 90 -9.47 -12.66 -14.92
CA LYS A 90 -10.53 -11.66 -14.75
C LYS A 90 -9.96 -10.44 -14.02
N ILE A 91 -10.38 -9.26 -14.44
CA ILE A 91 -10.09 -8.03 -13.71
C ILE A 91 -10.86 -8.06 -12.39
N ALA A 92 -10.20 -7.68 -11.30
CA ALA A 92 -10.82 -7.63 -9.99
C ALA A 92 -11.84 -6.49 -9.94
N ALA A 93 -12.95 -6.75 -9.28
CA ALA A 93 -13.92 -5.69 -8.98
C ALA A 93 -13.38 -4.71 -7.91
N ASP A 94 -12.51 -5.17 -7.03
CA ASP A 94 -11.81 -4.40 -6.01
C ASP A 94 -10.32 -4.73 -6.09
N PRO A 95 -9.46 -3.77 -6.47
CA PRO A 95 -8.02 -3.96 -6.56
C PRO A 95 -7.30 -3.84 -5.22
N THR A 96 -7.99 -3.47 -4.14
CA THR A 96 -7.40 -3.26 -2.81
C THR A 96 -6.55 -4.45 -2.38
N PRO A 97 -5.31 -4.24 -1.93
CA PRO A 97 -4.45 -5.33 -1.50
C PRO A 97 -5.00 -6.03 -0.27
N ARG A 98 -4.97 -7.35 -0.27
CA ARG A 98 -5.38 -8.16 0.89
C ARG A 98 -4.39 -8.06 2.05
N VAL A 99 -3.13 -7.80 1.73
CA VAL A 99 -2.04 -7.55 2.69
C VAL A 99 -1.40 -6.24 2.26
N PRO A 100 -1.77 -5.10 2.90
CA PRO A 100 -1.29 -3.78 2.52
C PRO A 100 0.09 -3.52 3.14
N LEU A 101 1.17 -3.97 2.46
CA LEU A 101 2.53 -3.93 2.98
C LEU A 101 2.97 -2.50 3.32
N ALA A 102 2.70 -1.52 2.46
CA ALA A 102 3.07 -0.14 2.76
C ALA A 102 2.31 0.42 3.98
N LEU A 103 1.07 -0.02 4.23
CA LEU A 103 0.36 0.34 5.46
C LEU A 103 0.99 -0.32 6.69
N GLU A 104 1.44 -1.59 6.59
CA GLU A 104 2.17 -2.26 7.68
C GLU A 104 3.48 -1.54 8.02
N LEU A 105 4.17 -0.98 7.02
CA LEU A 105 5.34 -0.10 7.26
C LEU A 105 4.92 1.21 7.94
N ALA A 106 3.84 1.84 7.47
CA ALA A 106 3.35 3.10 8.00
C ALA A 106 2.97 3.00 9.49
N VAL A 107 2.25 1.95 9.89
CA VAL A 107 1.83 1.76 11.29
C VAL A 107 3.01 1.52 12.24
N SER A 108 4.12 1.00 11.74
CA SER A 108 5.36 0.77 12.51
C SER A 108 6.31 1.97 12.51
N THR A 109 5.99 3.04 11.78
CA THR A 109 6.84 4.24 11.67
C THR A 109 6.55 5.21 12.83
N PRO A 110 7.58 5.65 13.59
CA PRO A 110 7.37 6.40 14.85
C PRO A 110 7.15 7.91 14.67
N VAL A 111 7.24 8.44 13.46
CA VAL A 111 7.04 9.87 13.13
C VAL A 111 5.72 10.09 12.42
N SER A 112 5.43 11.33 11.99
CA SER A 112 4.20 11.64 11.24
C SER A 112 4.14 10.87 9.93
N VAL A 113 3.00 10.24 9.66
CA VAL A 113 2.77 9.40 8.48
C VAL A 113 1.48 9.78 7.78
N LEU A 114 1.51 9.66 6.46
CA LEU A 114 0.34 9.63 5.59
C LEU A 114 0.44 8.39 4.70
N TYR A 115 -0.44 7.42 4.88
CA TYR A 115 -0.69 6.38 3.90
C TYR A 115 -1.74 6.89 2.93
N LEU A 116 -1.37 7.05 1.65
CA LEU A 116 -2.25 7.57 0.61
C LEU A 116 -2.72 6.43 -0.28
N GLY A 117 -4.01 6.16 -0.27
CA GLY A 117 -4.65 5.19 -1.15
C GLY A 117 -4.65 5.66 -2.60
N ARG A 118 -4.51 4.71 -3.51
CA ARG A 118 -4.62 4.96 -4.96
C ARG A 118 -6.09 5.21 -5.34
N PRO A 119 -6.37 5.81 -6.50
CA PRO A 119 -7.74 5.95 -6.98
C PRO A 119 -8.46 4.60 -7.00
N CYS A 120 -9.69 4.55 -6.49
CA CYS A 120 -10.55 3.36 -6.51
C CYS A 120 -10.11 2.19 -5.62
N TYR A 121 -9.14 2.41 -4.74
CA TYR A 121 -8.73 1.45 -3.71
C TYR A 121 -9.38 1.81 -2.38
N LEU A 122 -9.61 0.82 -1.52
CA LEU A 122 -10.24 0.99 -0.21
C LEU A 122 -11.69 1.51 -0.28
N GLU A 123 -12.36 1.31 -1.41
CA GLU A 123 -13.73 1.77 -1.64
C GLU A 123 -14.75 0.75 -1.14
N VAL A 124 -15.70 1.19 -0.30
CA VAL A 124 -16.87 0.40 0.09
C VAL A 124 -17.85 0.29 -1.09
N ARG A 125 -17.99 1.38 -1.85
CA ARG A 125 -18.78 1.46 -3.07
C ARG A 125 -17.95 2.15 -4.13
N ARG A 126 -17.87 1.54 -5.31
CA ARG A 126 -17.12 2.11 -6.42
C ARG A 126 -17.76 3.43 -6.89
N PRO A 127 -17.03 4.55 -6.83
CA PRO A 127 -17.45 5.81 -7.41
C PRO A 127 -17.57 5.71 -8.95
N PRO A 128 -18.42 6.54 -9.60
CA PRO A 128 -18.66 6.47 -11.04
C PRO A 128 -17.41 6.76 -11.89
N GLU A 129 -16.45 7.53 -11.38
CA GLU A 129 -15.17 7.81 -12.01
C GLU A 129 -14.21 6.62 -12.00
N CYS A 130 -14.49 5.58 -11.22
CA CYS A 130 -13.64 4.40 -11.12
C CYS A 130 -13.88 3.43 -12.26
N SER A 131 -12.85 3.20 -13.06
CA SER A 131 -12.84 2.26 -14.18
C SER A 131 -11.66 1.31 -14.11
N GLU A 132 -11.80 0.13 -14.70
CA GLU A 132 -10.78 -0.93 -14.67
C GLU A 132 -9.38 -0.51 -15.16
N PRO A 133 -9.22 0.36 -16.17
CA PRO A 133 -7.91 0.88 -16.55
C PRO A 133 -7.11 1.49 -15.39
N LEU A 134 -7.75 2.13 -14.42
CA LEU A 134 -7.09 2.80 -13.29
C LEU A 134 -6.34 1.85 -12.35
N TRP A 135 -6.61 0.55 -12.39
CA TRP A 135 -5.82 -0.46 -11.66
C TRP A 135 -5.24 -1.55 -12.57
N THR A 136 -5.39 -1.39 -13.90
CA THR A 136 -4.77 -2.25 -14.90
C THR A 136 -3.79 -1.48 -15.77
N SER A 137 -4.15 -1.07 -16.97
CA SER A 137 -3.25 -0.45 -17.94
C SER A 137 -2.84 0.98 -17.59
N GLU A 138 -3.72 1.77 -16.99
CA GLU A 138 -3.50 3.20 -16.69
C GLU A 138 -3.13 3.47 -15.23
N ARG A 139 -2.70 2.44 -14.51
CA ARG A 139 -2.44 2.50 -13.06
C ARG A 139 -1.37 3.51 -12.64
N TYR A 140 -0.56 3.97 -13.57
CA TYR A 140 0.45 5.02 -13.40
C TYR A 140 0.26 6.16 -14.40
N SER A 141 -0.96 6.40 -14.85
CA SER A 141 -1.25 7.48 -15.79
C SER A 141 -0.93 8.85 -15.19
N SER A 142 -0.73 9.83 -16.07
CA SER A 142 -0.53 11.23 -15.65
C SER A 142 -1.68 11.74 -14.78
N GLU A 143 -2.90 11.30 -15.05
CA GLU A 143 -4.08 11.66 -14.26
C GLU A 143 -4.02 11.09 -12.85
N VAL A 144 -3.64 9.79 -12.69
CA VAL A 144 -3.44 9.16 -11.38
C VAL A 144 -2.34 9.89 -10.60
N VAL A 145 -1.19 10.13 -11.23
CA VAL A 145 -0.06 10.84 -10.61
C VAL A 145 -0.46 12.25 -10.19
N ALA A 146 -1.13 13.01 -11.06
CA ALA A 146 -1.56 14.37 -10.75
C ALA A 146 -2.58 14.41 -9.60
N SER A 147 -3.56 13.50 -9.60
CA SER A 147 -4.60 13.44 -8.56
C SER A 147 -4.02 13.07 -7.20
N MET A 148 -3.16 12.04 -7.13
CA MET A 148 -2.48 11.65 -5.89
C MET A 148 -1.54 12.75 -5.39
N SER A 149 -0.81 13.42 -6.29
CA SER A 149 0.06 14.53 -5.93
C SER A 149 -0.72 15.72 -5.37
N ALA A 150 -1.86 16.08 -5.96
CA ALA A 150 -2.71 17.15 -5.45
C ALA A 150 -3.25 16.85 -4.05
N ALA A 151 -3.75 15.62 -3.83
CA ALA A 151 -4.24 15.17 -2.53
C ALA A 151 -3.14 15.24 -1.45
N ALA A 152 -1.95 14.73 -1.76
CA ALA A 152 -0.82 14.80 -0.84
C ALA A 152 -0.36 16.23 -0.57
N SER A 153 -0.29 17.09 -1.60
CA SER A 153 0.12 18.49 -1.47
C SER A 153 -0.81 19.29 -0.55
N THR A 154 -2.13 19.07 -0.67
CA THR A 154 -3.10 19.68 0.23
C THR A 154 -2.85 19.28 1.68
N TYR A 155 -2.68 17.99 1.95
CA TYR A 155 -2.38 17.49 3.30
C TYR A 155 -1.07 18.04 3.87
N ILE A 156 0.00 18.08 3.04
CA ILE A 156 1.30 18.64 3.43
C ILE A 156 1.17 20.12 3.83
N ALA A 157 0.44 20.90 3.02
CA ALA A 157 0.24 22.33 3.28
C ALA A 157 -0.61 22.60 4.52
N GLU A 158 -1.73 21.89 4.69
CA GLU A 158 -2.64 22.04 5.84
C GLU A 158 -1.95 21.73 7.18
N HIS A 159 -1.01 20.78 7.18
CA HIS A 159 -0.26 20.39 8.37
C HIS A 159 1.12 21.03 8.48
N HIS A 160 1.48 21.92 7.55
CA HIS A 160 2.74 22.69 7.56
C HIS A 160 4.01 21.81 7.59
N PHE A 161 4.01 20.64 6.95
CA PHE A 161 5.20 19.80 6.85
C PHE A 161 6.27 20.46 5.98
N GLN A 162 7.51 20.49 6.48
CA GLN A 162 8.65 21.13 5.81
C GLN A 162 9.56 20.13 5.09
N GLN A 163 9.42 18.85 5.39
CA GLN A 163 10.15 17.74 4.77
C GLN A 163 9.21 16.57 4.49
N VAL A 164 9.33 15.99 3.31
CA VAL A 164 8.54 14.83 2.90
C VAL A 164 9.47 13.73 2.39
N LEU A 165 9.40 12.55 3.00
CA LEU A 165 10.00 11.33 2.48
C LEU A 165 8.90 10.48 1.86
N ILE A 166 9.00 10.20 0.56
CA ILE A 166 8.03 9.35 -0.12
C ILE A 166 8.53 7.91 -0.08
N VAL A 167 7.71 7.00 0.41
CA VAL A 167 8.02 5.56 0.49
C VAL A 167 6.99 4.79 -0.33
N GLY A 168 7.43 4.20 -1.42
CA GLY A 168 6.57 3.40 -2.30
C GLY A 168 6.98 1.94 -2.33
N TYR A 169 6.01 1.03 -2.22
CA TYR A 169 6.23 -0.41 -2.37
C TYR A 169 5.75 -0.89 -3.74
N SER A 170 6.55 -1.72 -4.43
CA SER A 170 6.19 -2.31 -5.74
C SER A 170 5.74 -1.25 -6.75
N GLY A 171 4.51 -1.31 -7.28
CA GLY A 171 3.94 -0.24 -8.10
C GLY A 171 3.79 1.12 -7.39
N GLY A 172 3.75 1.13 -6.05
CA GLY A 172 3.86 2.37 -5.28
C GLY A 172 5.23 3.02 -5.40
N GLY A 173 6.29 2.26 -5.64
CA GLY A 173 7.63 2.78 -5.97
C GLY A 173 7.65 3.52 -7.31
N THR A 174 6.89 3.03 -8.31
CA THR A 174 6.66 3.75 -9.58
C THR A 174 6.01 5.11 -9.32
N LEU A 175 4.91 5.11 -8.55
CA LEU A 175 4.18 6.34 -8.20
C LEU A 175 5.04 7.29 -7.37
N ALA A 176 5.82 6.78 -6.41
CA ALA A 176 6.73 7.59 -5.61
C ALA A 176 7.75 8.35 -6.47
N ALA A 177 8.37 7.65 -7.43
CA ALA A 177 9.32 8.25 -8.36
C ALA A 177 8.66 9.31 -9.28
N LEU A 178 7.44 9.06 -9.75
CA LEU A 178 6.68 9.98 -10.61
C LEU A 178 6.17 11.20 -9.83
N MET A 179 5.64 10.98 -8.62
CA MET A 179 5.07 12.06 -7.77
C MET A 179 6.13 12.96 -7.17
N ALA A 180 7.36 12.48 -6.96
CA ALA A 180 8.43 13.25 -6.33
C ALA A 180 8.73 14.59 -7.01
N ARG A 181 8.39 14.74 -8.29
CA ARG A 181 8.57 15.99 -9.06
C ARG A 181 7.45 17.00 -8.84
N ASN A 182 6.30 16.53 -8.36
CA ASN A 182 5.07 17.31 -8.30
C ASN A 182 4.70 17.69 -6.86
N LEU A 183 5.43 17.16 -5.88
CA LEU A 183 5.14 17.39 -4.47
C LEU A 183 6.07 18.47 -3.89
N PRO A 184 5.56 19.34 -3.00
CA PRO A 184 6.38 20.28 -2.27
C PRO A 184 7.22 19.57 -1.20
N HIS A 185 8.36 20.16 -0.86
CA HIS A 185 9.20 19.79 0.27
C HIS A 185 9.72 18.35 0.25
N VAL A 186 9.80 17.71 -0.93
CA VAL A 186 10.33 16.34 -1.04
C VAL A 186 11.83 16.35 -0.75
N SER A 187 12.21 15.69 0.34
CA SER A 187 13.60 15.52 0.77
C SER A 187 14.19 14.18 0.34
N GLY A 188 13.35 13.21 -0.02
CA GLY A 188 13.82 11.92 -0.49
C GLY A 188 12.72 10.98 -1.00
N VAL A 189 13.17 9.94 -1.70
CA VAL A 189 12.32 8.87 -2.22
C VAL A 189 12.91 7.52 -1.84
N VAL A 190 12.06 6.63 -1.33
CA VAL A 190 12.38 5.22 -1.06
C VAL A 190 11.49 4.34 -1.93
N ALA A 191 12.08 3.53 -2.78
CA ALA A 191 11.35 2.52 -3.55
C ALA A 191 11.70 1.13 -3.03
N ILE A 192 10.76 0.44 -2.41
CA ILE A 192 10.89 -0.90 -1.87
C ILE A 192 10.35 -1.90 -2.89
N ALA A 193 11.20 -2.79 -3.42
CA ALA A 193 10.83 -3.73 -4.49
C ALA A 193 10.08 -3.02 -5.64
N GLY A 194 10.50 -1.78 -5.97
CA GLY A 194 9.79 -0.85 -6.84
C GLY A 194 9.82 -1.26 -8.31
N ASN A 195 8.66 -1.27 -8.97
CA ASN A 195 8.57 -1.49 -10.42
C ASN A 195 8.90 -0.20 -11.17
N LEU A 196 10.19 0.08 -11.33
CA LEU A 196 10.70 1.35 -11.89
C LEU A 196 10.84 1.34 -13.42
N ASP A 197 10.53 0.20 -14.05
CA ASP A 197 10.42 0.04 -15.49
C ASP A 197 9.24 -0.90 -15.84
N PRO A 198 8.01 -0.37 -15.83
CA PRO A 198 6.81 -1.17 -16.11
C PRO A 198 6.82 -1.87 -17.48
N ASP A 199 7.49 -1.29 -18.48
CA ASP A 199 7.57 -1.90 -19.82
C ASP A 199 8.47 -3.14 -19.81
N ALA A 200 9.66 -3.03 -19.22
CA ALA A 200 10.57 -4.17 -19.08
C ALA A 200 9.97 -5.25 -18.18
N TRP A 201 9.27 -4.86 -17.12
CA TRP A 201 8.54 -5.77 -16.24
C TRP A 201 7.43 -6.53 -17.00
N ALA A 202 6.60 -5.82 -17.77
CA ALA A 202 5.53 -6.43 -18.57
C ALA A 202 6.10 -7.40 -19.61
N GLN A 203 7.16 -7.00 -20.32
CA GLN A 203 7.84 -7.84 -21.30
C GLN A 203 8.43 -9.10 -20.66
N LEU A 204 9.10 -8.98 -19.51
CA LEU A 204 9.71 -10.11 -18.80
C LEU A 204 8.68 -11.17 -18.40
N HIS A 205 7.49 -10.72 -17.98
CA HIS A 205 6.41 -11.60 -17.55
C HIS A 205 5.45 -12.04 -18.67
N GLY A 206 5.66 -11.59 -19.92
CA GLY A 206 4.74 -11.86 -21.02
C GLY A 206 3.37 -11.20 -20.84
N TYR A 207 3.29 -10.10 -20.12
CA TYR A 207 2.06 -9.33 -19.95
C TYR A 207 1.88 -8.31 -21.07
N LEU A 208 0.64 -7.84 -21.24
CA LEU A 208 0.36 -6.71 -22.11
C LEU A 208 1.03 -5.44 -21.56
N PRO A 209 1.52 -4.54 -22.44
CA PRO A 209 2.02 -3.23 -22.00
C PRO A 209 0.99 -2.46 -21.22
N LEU A 210 1.45 -1.71 -20.20
CA LEU A 210 0.59 -0.84 -19.41
C LEU A 210 0.30 0.46 -20.19
N GLN A 211 -0.51 0.34 -21.24
CA GLN A 211 -0.87 1.48 -22.10
C GLN A 211 -1.54 2.59 -21.27
N GLY A 212 -1.08 3.83 -21.48
CA GLY A 212 -1.56 4.98 -20.69
C GLY A 212 -0.83 5.22 -19.37
N SER A 213 0.00 4.28 -18.91
CA SER A 213 0.87 4.47 -17.75
C SER A 213 2.19 5.16 -18.12
N LEU A 214 2.66 6.03 -17.23
CA LEU A 214 4.01 6.60 -17.29
C LEU A 214 5.04 5.56 -16.84
N ASN A 215 6.26 5.67 -17.38
CA ASN A 215 7.36 4.79 -17.05
C ASN A 215 8.55 5.61 -16.50
N PRO A 216 8.92 5.47 -15.20
CA PRO A 216 10.04 6.20 -14.61
C PRO A 216 11.37 6.01 -15.36
N SER A 217 11.57 4.87 -16.04
CA SER A 217 12.77 4.62 -16.84
C SER A 217 12.87 5.49 -18.10
N LEU A 218 11.75 6.02 -18.56
CA LEU A 218 11.69 6.90 -19.74
C LEU A 218 11.63 8.37 -19.35
N GLU A 219 11.30 8.66 -18.10
CA GLU A 219 11.31 10.01 -17.57
C GLU A 219 12.74 10.51 -17.31
N PRO A 220 12.99 11.83 -17.30
CA PRO A 220 14.27 12.36 -16.85
C PRO A 220 14.67 11.83 -15.47
N PRO A 221 15.94 11.68 -15.11
CA PRO A 221 16.34 11.30 -13.76
C PRO A 221 15.79 12.26 -12.69
N LEU A 222 15.49 11.76 -11.50
CA LEU A 222 15.19 12.64 -10.37
C LEU A 222 16.38 13.56 -10.07
N PRO A 223 16.16 14.76 -9.50
CA PRO A 223 17.24 15.69 -9.16
C PRO A 223 18.38 14.99 -8.40
N ALA A 224 19.62 15.32 -8.73
CA ALA A 224 20.79 14.66 -8.17
C ALA A 224 20.97 14.92 -6.66
N ASP A 225 20.49 16.07 -6.18
CA ASP A 225 20.46 16.49 -4.78
C ASP A 225 19.32 15.84 -3.99
N LEU A 226 18.29 15.33 -4.67
CA LEU A 226 17.23 14.58 -4.02
C LEU A 226 17.77 13.22 -3.51
N LYS A 227 17.61 12.96 -2.23
CA LYS A 227 18.02 11.67 -1.64
C LYS A 227 17.13 10.53 -2.15
N GLN A 228 17.74 9.44 -2.55
CA GLN A 228 17.05 8.31 -3.17
C GLN A 228 17.59 7.01 -2.64
N TRP A 229 16.70 6.08 -2.26
CA TRP A 229 17.04 4.74 -1.82
C TRP A 229 16.18 3.71 -2.55
N TYR A 230 16.85 2.73 -3.14
CA TYR A 230 16.21 1.66 -3.90
C TYR A 230 16.52 0.33 -3.23
N LEU A 231 15.50 -0.23 -2.57
CA LEU A 231 15.63 -1.45 -1.78
C LEU A 231 15.18 -2.63 -2.64
N ILE A 232 16.10 -3.53 -2.94
CA ILE A 232 15.85 -4.69 -3.81
C ILE A 232 16.04 -6.00 -3.04
N GLY A 233 15.11 -6.93 -3.22
CA GLY A 233 15.24 -8.30 -2.74
C GLY A 233 15.91 -9.16 -3.81
N GLU A 234 17.01 -9.85 -3.49
CA GLU A 234 17.71 -10.68 -4.47
C GLU A 234 16.92 -11.92 -4.90
N ARG A 235 15.88 -12.28 -4.11
CA ARG A 235 14.96 -13.38 -4.43
C ARG A 235 13.63 -12.88 -5.03
N ASP A 236 13.54 -11.59 -5.35
CA ASP A 236 12.33 -11.03 -5.96
C ASP A 236 12.19 -11.51 -7.41
N SER A 237 11.28 -12.44 -7.63
CA SER A 237 10.94 -12.94 -8.97
C SER A 237 9.85 -12.12 -9.67
N ASN A 238 9.17 -11.22 -8.94
CA ASN A 238 8.16 -10.35 -9.52
C ASN A 238 8.78 -9.08 -10.11
N VAL A 239 9.53 -8.33 -9.29
CA VAL A 239 10.29 -7.17 -9.75
C VAL A 239 11.79 -7.49 -9.62
N SER A 240 12.27 -8.32 -10.53
CA SER A 240 13.66 -8.76 -10.54
C SER A 240 14.62 -7.65 -10.95
N ALA A 241 15.91 -7.84 -10.67
CA ALA A 241 16.95 -6.92 -11.13
C ALA A 241 16.93 -6.71 -12.66
N ALA A 242 16.54 -7.73 -13.44
CA ALA A 242 16.40 -7.61 -14.89
C ALA A 242 15.26 -6.66 -15.29
N ALA A 243 14.15 -6.70 -14.57
CA ALA A 243 13.00 -5.83 -14.82
C ALA A 243 13.30 -4.35 -14.55
N THR A 244 14.31 -4.02 -13.75
CA THR A 244 14.66 -2.65 -13.35
C THR A 244 16.02 -2.19 -13.87
N ALA A 245 16.71 -3.01 -14.65
CA ALA A 245 18.09 -2.78 -15.08
C ALA A 245 18.27 -1.43 -15.81
N ARG A 246 17.35 -1.07 -16.72
CA ARG A 246 17.41 0.22 -17.44
C ARG A 246 17.31 1.42 -16.50
N TYR A 247 16.45 1.36 -15.49
CA TYR A 247 16.35 2.42 -14.48
C TYR A 247 17.62 2.53 -13.66
N PHE A 248 18.12 1.39 -13.13
CA PHE A 248 19.29 1.37 -12.26
C PHE A 248 20.61 1.68 -12.96
N ALA A 249 20.70 1.53 -14.29
CA ALA A 249 21.86 1.97 -15.05
C ALA A 249 22.16 3.48 -14.91
N ARG A 250 21.17 4.27 -14.45
CA ARG A 250 21.28 5.74 -14.24
C ARG A 250 21.44 6.12 -12.77
N ILE A 251 21.41 5.14 -11.86
CA ILE A 251 21.40 5.37 -10.42
C ILE A 251 22.78 5.04 -9.83
N PRO A 252 23.36 5.92 -9.00
CA PRO A 252 24.58 5.60 -8.27
C PRO A 252 24.43 4.31 -7.44
N PRO A 253 25.43 3.42 -7.47
CA PRO A 253 25.31 2.11 -6.81
C PRO A 253 25.08 2.18 -5.30
N ASP A 254 25.58 3.19 -4.63
CA ASP A 254 25.41 3.43 -3.18
C ASP A 254 23.96 3.72 -2.78
N ARG A 255 23.12 4.10 -3.74
CA ARG A 255 21.67 4.31 -3.54
C ARG A 255 20.85 3.01 -3.67
N ILE A 256 21.46 1.92 -4.14
CA ILE A 256 20.81 0.62 -4.33
C ILE A 256 21.23 -0.30 -3.17
N TRP A 257 20.25 -0.66 -2.33
CA TRP A 257 20.47 -1.53 -1.18
C TRP A 257 19.90 -2.92 -1.45
N SER A 258 20.77 -3.90 -1.62
CA SER A 258 20.41 -5.30 -1.88
C SER A 258 20.25 -6.09 -0.58
N TYR A 259 19.23 -6.94 -0.54
CA TYR A 259 18.90 -7.81 0.58
C TYR A 259 18.83 -9.27 0.10
N ALA A 260 19.88 -10.05 0.37
CA ALA A 260 20.11 -11.39 -0.17
C ALA A 260 18.98 -12.42 0.06
N ARG A 261 18.23 -12.29 1.17
CA ARG A 261 17.18 -13.22 1.56
C ARG A 261 15.77 -12.71 1.34
N PHE A 262 15.61 -11.50 0.81
CA PHE A 262 14.32 -10.87 0.62
C PHE A 262 13.75 -11.21 -0.75
N ASP A 263 12.46 -11.43 -0.80
CA ASP A 263 11.68 -11.53 -2.03
C ASP A 263 10.76 -10.30 -2.20
N HIS A 264 9.77 -10.39 -3.08
CA HIS A 264 8.86 -9.28 -3.32
C HIS A 264 8.10 -8.83 -2.06
N LYS A 265 7.73 -9.77 -1.17
CA LYS A 265 6.90 -9.51 0.02
C LYS A 265 7.65 -9.66 1.33
N CYS A 266 8.50 -10.66 1.43
CA CYS A 266 9.31 -10.92 2.60
C CYS A 266 10.59 -10.07 2.55
N CYS A 267 11.11 -9.58 3.54
CA CYS A 267 10.81 -9.50 4.96
C CYS A 267 10.79 -8.01 5.35
N TRP A 268 10.24 -7.20 4.47
CA TRP A 268 10.32 -5.73 4.50
C TRP A 268 9.76 -5.17 5.81
N VAL A 269 8.61 -5.69 6.26
CA VAL A 269 7.94 -5.19 7.48
C VAL A 269 8.81 -5.42 8.71
N GLN A 270 9.38 -6.62 8.87
CA GLN A 270 10.24 -6.95 10.01
C GLN A 270 11.54 -6.14 10.00
N ALA A 271 12.08 -5.85 8.82
CA ALA A 271 13.32 -5.09 8.67
C ALA A 271 13.11 -3.56 8.71
N TRP A 272 11.88 -3.11 8.51
CA TRP A 272 11.58 -1.69 8.36
C TRP A 272 12.11 -0.80 9.48
N PRO A 273 12.00 -1.14 10.77
CA PRO A 273 12.53 -0.29 11.82
C PRO A 273 14.03 0.01 11.66
N SER A 274 14.83 -0.98 11.27
CA SER A 274 16.26 -0.79 11.05
C SER A 274 16.57 -0.07 9.73
N ILE A 275 15.82 -0.35 8.69
CA ILE A 275 15.90 0.36 7.40
C ILE A 275 15.55 1.83 7.59
N PHE A 276 14.44 2.12 8.26
CA PHE A 276 14.00 3.48 8.52
C PHE A 276 14.97 4.27 9.39
N ALA A 277 15.55 3.66 10.42
CA ALA A 277 16.57 4.29 11.25
C ALA A 277 17.79 4.70 10.42
N ARG A 278 18.26 3.84 9.51
CA ARG A 278 19.37 4.15 8.62
C ARG A 278 19.03 5.26 7.64
N ILE A 279 17.86 5.22 7.00
CA ILE A 279 17.38 6.28 6.09
C ILE A 279 17.28 7.62 6.83
N SER A 280 16.69 7.62 8.04
CA SER A 280 16.54 8.83 8.85
C SER A 280 17.88 9.46 9.21
N ALA A 281 18.88 8.65 9.56
CA ALA A 281 20.22 9.14 9.83
C ALA A 281 20.92 9.73 8.59
N GLU A 282 20.65 9.20 7.41
CA GLU A 282 21.14 9.75 6.14
C GLU A 282 20.35 10.99 5.71
N LEU A 283 19.06 11.07 6.04
CA LEU A 283 18.20 12.21 5.70
C LEU A 283 18.59 13.49 6.47
N GLN A 284 19.12 13.34 7.68
CA GLN A 284 19.54 14.44 8.56
C GLN A 284 20.94 15.00 8.22
N ARG A 285 21.73 14.30 7.42
CA ARG A 285 23.05 14.74 6.91
C ARG A 285 22.94 15.55 5.64
#